data_34dd9c0e72a30e73fe512276ee378800
#
_entry.id   34dd9c0e72a30e73fe512276ee378800
#
_cell.length_a   1.000
_cell.length_b   1.000
_cell.length_c   1.000
_cell.angle_alpha   90.00
_cell.angle_beta   90.00
_cell.angle_gamma   90.00
#
_symmetry.space_group_name_H-M   'P 1'
#
loop_
_entity.id
_entity.type
_entity.pdbx_description
1 polymer ?
#
loop_
_entity_poly.entity_id
_entity_poly.type
_entity_poly.pdbx_seq_one_letter_code
_entity_poly.pdbx_strand_id
1 'polypeptide(L)'
;MKPAAPDYHPPWWFRGPHLQTLWGPLFRRPKLPELRRERMSTPDGDFVDLDWLPARERGAPLVVILHGLEGSGKSHYVRGLMREAEERSWRAVVLHFRSCSGEVNLTPRMYHSGETEDLDWIMRTLTVREPTLKIGAVGISLGGNVLLKWLGEKSEGAPSQVQAAAAISTPFNLAACARVLDRGLNRSMYTASFLRTLKAKLRKKQRLYDRLLDLPAALRARTFAEYDRLVTAPLHGFADERDYWTRSSSGPFLARIRRPTLLINAINDPFMPAAALPRAAASKSRFIHAHFVREGGHAGFLEGASGRRSWAEGRALAFLERHLLG
;
A
#
# COMPACT_ATOMS: atom_id res chain seq x y z
N MET A 1 19.34 -12.49 18.60
CA MET A 1 19.81 -11.88 17.32
C MET A 1 18.69 -11.96 16.31
N LYS A 2 18.37 -10.84 15.61
CA LYS A 2 17.47 -10.92 14.45
C LYS A 2 18.19 -11.73 13.35
N PRO A 3 17.52 -12.70 12.68
CA PRO A 3 18.14 -13.41 11.56
C PRO A 3 18.57 -12.42 10.47
N ALA A 4 19.69 -12.71 9.83
CA ALA A 4 20.16 -11.92 8.69
C ALA A 4 19.05 -11.83 7.64
N ALA A 5 18.87 -10.65 7.04
CA ALA A 5 17.93 -10.49 5.95
C ALA A 5 18.36 -11.43 4.81
N PRO A 6 17.48 -12.27 4.28
CA PRO A 6 17.82 -13.15 3.17
C PRO A 6 18.14 -12.29 1.94
N ASP A 7 19.19 -12.65 1.24
CA ASP A 7 19.59 -11.97 0.02
C ASP A 7 18.56 -12.20 -1.08
N TYR A 8 18.11 -11.09 -1.69
CA TYR A 8 17.35 -11.11 -2.92
C TYR A 8 18.27 -10.92 -4.11
N HIS A 9 18.19 -11.84 -5.05
CA HIS A 9 18.93 -11.79 -6.30
C HIS A 9 17.94 -11.77 -7.47
N PRO A 10 17.84 -10.65 -8.22
CA PRO A 10 16.99 -10.61 -9.40
C PRO A 10 17.52 -11.55 -10.48
N PRO A 11 16.67 -12.07 -11.37
CA PRO A 11 17.11 -12.75 -12.58
C PRO A 11 18.13 -11.90 -13.36
N TRP A 12 19.11 -12.56 -14.01
CA TRP A 12 20.22 -11.87 -14.68
C TRP A 12 19.77 -10.82 -15.72
N TRP A 13 18.61 -11.01 -16.35
CA TRP A 13 18.02 -10.11 -17.33
C TRP A 13 17.19 -8.97 -16.70
N PHE A 14 16.85 -9.07 -15.40
CA PHE A 14 15.93 -8.16 -14.70
C PHE A 14 16.72 -7.12 -13.90
N ARG A 15 17.51 -6.32 -14.59
CA ARG A 15 18.41 -5.34 -13.99
C ARG A 15 17.92 -3.90 -14.14
N GLY A 16 18.25 -3.08 -13.14
CA GLY A 16 17.98 -1.65 -13.13
C GLY A 16 16.61 -1.28 -12.56
N PRO A 17 16.53 -0.10 -11.92
CA PRO A 17 15.38 0.29 -11.12
C PRO A 17 14.08 0.43 -11.93
N HIS A 18 14.19 0.99 -13.13
CA HIS A 18 13.00 1.24 -13.96
C HIS A 18 12.43 -0.03 -14.57
N LEU A 19 13.26 -0.94 -15.08
CA LEU A 19 12.81 -2.23 -15.59
C LEU A 19 12.13 -3.02 -14.46
N GLN A 20 12.75 -3.07 -13.29
CA GLN A 20 12.22 -3.74 -12.10
C GLN A 20 10.89 -3.13 -11.63
N THR A 21 10.69 -1.84 -11.84
CA THR A 21 9.42 -1.17 -11.49
C THR A 21 8.32 -1.43 -12.52
N LEU A 22 8.65 -1.41 -13.81
CA LEU A 22 7.66 -1.42 -14.90
C LEU A 22 7.26 -2.81 -15.35
N TRP A 23 8.10 -3.83 -15.16
CA TRP A 23 7.83 -5.19 -15.63
C TRP A 23 6.53 -5.76 -15.08
N GLY A 24 6.33 -5.64 -13.75
CA GLY A 24 5.14 -6.16 -13.09
C GLY A 24 3.83 -5.63 -13.69
N PRO A 25 3.63 -4.31 -13.73
CA PRO A 25 2.44 -3.70 -14.35
C PRO A 25 2.24 -4.08 -15.82
N LEU A 26 3.30 -4.26 -16.59
CA LEU A 26 3.22 -4.52 -18.02
C LEU A 26 2.98 -5.98 -18.37
N PHE A 27 3.69 -6.90 -17.70
CA PHE A 27 3.79 -8.29 -18.15
C PHE A 27 3.27 -9.32 -17.14
N ARG A 28 3.14 -8.96 -15.86
CA ARG A 28 2.74 -9.93 -14.84
C ARG A 28 1.21 -9.96 -14.67
N ARG A 29 0.61 -11.10 -14.93
CA ARG A 29 -0.85 -11.33 -14.87
C ARG A 29 -1.14 -12.61 -14.07
N PRO A 30 -0.98 -12.63 -12.73
CA PRO A 30 -1.32 -13.80 -11.93
C PRO A 30 -2.80 -14.14 -12.12
N LYS A 31 -3.07 -15.41 -12.43
CA LYS A 31 -4.45 -15.92 -12.53
C LYS A 31 -5.00 -16.13 -11.12
N LEU A 32 -6.24 -15.77 -10.92
CA LEU A 32 -7.01 -15.99 -9.70
C LEU A 32 -8.39 -16.49 -10.06
N PRO A 33 -9.08 -17.20 -9.16
CA PRO A 33 -10.51 -17.45 -9.31
C PRO A 33 -11.28 -16.11 -9.32
N GLU A 34 -12.56 -16.17 -9.64
CA GLU A 34 -13.43 -15.01 -9.55
C GLU A 34 -13.50 -14.51 -8.11
N LEU A 35 -13.27 -13.22 -7.92
CA LEU A 35 -13.31 -12.59 -6.60
C LEU A 35 -14.75 -12.14 -6.31
N ARG A 36 -15.22 -12.37 -5.08
CA ARG A 36 -16.51 -11.89 -4.62
C ARG A 36 -16.36 -10.46 -4.09
N ARG A 37 -17.06 -9.52 -4.71
CA ARG A 37 -17.11 -8.14 -4.23
C ARG A 37 -18.14 -7.97 -3.11
N GLU A 38 -17.75 -7.27 -2.07
CA GLU A 38 -18.59 -6.79 -1.01
C GLU A 38 -18.46 -5.29 -0.88
N ARG A 39 -19.56 -4.55 -1.05
CA ARG A 39 -19.60 -3.12 -0.78
C ARG A 39 -20.00 -2.87 0.67
N MET A 40 -19.25 -2.01 1.33
CA MET A 40 -19.49 -1.63 2.71
C MET A 40 -19.71 -0.12 2.82
N SER A 41 -20.85 0.28 3.38
CA SER A 41 -21.15 1.70 3.65
C SER A 41 -20.31 2.18 4.83
N THR A 42 -19.58 3.28 4.63
CA THR A 42 -18.74 3.88 5.67
C THR A 42 -19.57 4.81 6.59
N PRO A 43 -19.11 5.07 7.83
CA PRO A 43 -19.85 5.90 8.78
C PRO A 43 -20.14 7.33 8.30
N ASP A 44 -19.36 7.85 7.35
CA ASP A 44 -19.52 9.17 6.75
C ASP A 44 -20.45 9.20 5.52
N GLY A 45 -21.25 8.15 5.33
CA GLY A 45 -22.24 8.07 4.23
C GLY A 45 -21.63 7.77 2.86
N ASP A 46 -20.41 7.28 2.80
CA ASP A 46 -19.73 6.84 1.59
C ASP A 46 -19.66 5.31 1.52
N PHE A 47 -18.77 4.76 0.69
CA PHE A 47 -18.53 3.33 0.61
C PHE A 47 -17.06 3.01 0.32
N VAL A 48 -16.68 1.80 0.70
CA VAL A 48 -15.48 1.10 0.26
C VAL A 48 -15.85 -0.29 -0.26
N ASP A 49 -15.11 -0.78 -1.23
CA ASP A 49 -15.32 -2.11 -1.78
C ASP A 49 -14.19 -3.05 -1.33
N LEU A 50 -14.59 -4.26 -0.98
CA LEU A 50 -13.73 -5.37 -0.64
C LEU A 50 -13.84 -6.45 -1.71
N ASP A 51 -12.72 -6.88 -2.31
CA ASP A 51 -12.70 -8.05 -3.20
C ASP A 51 -12.11 -9.24 -2.45
N TRP A 52 -12.94 -10.25 -2.22
CA TRP A 52 -12.63 -11.45 -1.46
C TRP A 52 -12.16 -12.60 -2.36
N LEU A 53 -11.05 -13.21 -1.98
CA LEU A 53 -10.68 -14.53 -2.49
C LEU A 53 -11.63 -15.57 -1.87
N PRO A 54 -12.26 -16.46 -2.65
CA PRO A 54 -13.10 -17.53 -2.11
C PRO A 54 -12.35 -18.37 -1.07
N ALA A 55 -12.97 -18.56 0.10
CA ALA A 55 -12.39 -19.38 1.15
C ALA A 55 -12.51 -20.87 0.82
N ARG A 56 -11.44 -21.65 1.03
CA ARG A 56 -11.47 -23.12 0.93
C ARG A 56 -11.81 -23.77 2.27
N GLU A 57 -11.37 -23.17 3.38
CA GLU A 57 -11.54 -23.71 4.73
C GLU A 57 -12.11 -22.67 5.69
N ARG A 58 -13.03 -23.09 6.55
CA ARG A 58 -13.53 -22.27 7.66
C ARG A 58 -12.42 -22.13 8.71
N GLY A 59 -12.26 -20.92 9.27
CA GLY A 59 -11.25 -20.65 10.31
C GLY A 59 -9.83 -20.43 9.79
N ALA A 60 -9.61 -20.53 8.46
CA ALA A 60 -8.31 -20.18 7.87
C ALA A 60 -7.94 -18.71 8.17
N PRO A 61 -6.65 -18.40 8.35
CA PRO A 61 -6.18 -17.02 8.52
C PRO A 61 -6.62 -16.12 7.36
N LEU A 62 -6.83 -14.84 7.66
CA LEU A 62 -7.17 -13.82 6.67
C LEU A 62 -5.99 -12.90 6.39
N VAL A 63 -5.66 -12.70 5.12
CA VAL A 63 -4.73 -11.67 4.67
C VAL A 63 -5.51 -10.46 4.16
N VAL A 64 -5.37 -9.32 4.84
CA VAL A 64 -5.91 -8.04 4.39
C VAL A 64 -4.85 -7.32 3.57
N ILE A 65 -5.16 -6.98 2.32
CA ILE A 65 -4.23 -6.39 1.36
C ILE A 65 -4.61 -4.94 1.07
N LEU A 66 -3.65 -4.02 1.21
CA LEU A 66 -3.80 -2.62 0.84
C LEU A 66 -2.93 -2.32 -0.39
N HIS A 67 -3.57 -1.86 -1.45
CA HIS A 67 -2.88 -1.58 -2.71
C HIS A 67 -2.13 -0.24 -2.71
N GLY A 68 -1.27 -0.01 -3.70
CA GLY A 68 -0.54 1.24 -3.90
C GLY A 68 -1.41 2.35 -4.53
N LEU A 69 -0.79 3.51 -4.74
CA LEU A 69 -1.42 4.67 -5.38
C LEU A 69 -2.04 4.26 -6.72
N GLU A 70 -3.34 4.60 -6.91
CA GLU A 70 -4.13 4.27 -8.11
C GLU A 70 -4.19 2.76 -8.45
N GLY A 71 -3.85 1.91 -7.47
CA GLY A 71 -3.98 0.46 -7.57
C GLY A 71 -5.42 -0.03 -7.37
N SER A 72 -5.59 -1.33 -7.42
CA SER A 72 -6.87 -2.03 -7.20
C SER A 72 -6.65 -3.53 -7.02
N GLY A 73 -7.70 -4.32 -6.86
CA GLY A 73 -7.68 -5.79 -6.93
C GLY A 73 -7.11 -6.35 -8.25
N LYS A 74 -6.99 -5.51 -9.29
CA LYS A 74 -6.38 -5.89 -10.59
C LYS A 74 -4.87 -5.70 -10.63
N SER A 75 -4.27 -5.04 -9.64
CA SER A 75 -2.82 -4.80 -9.58
C SER A 75 -2.06 -6.13 -9.50
N HIS A 76 -0.96 -6.23 -10.25
CA HIS A 76 -0.18 -7.48 -10.37
C HIS A 76 0.30 -8.02 -9.01
N TYR A 77 0.71 -7.12 -8.10
CA TYR A 77 1.18 -7.47 -6.76
C TYR A 77 0.03 -7.88 -5.83
N VAL A 78 -1.16 -7.27 -5.95
CA VAL A 78 -2.36 -7.71 -5.20
C VAL A 78 -2.74 -9.13 -5.62
N ARG A 79 -2.81 -9.37 -6.93
CA ARG A 79 -3.11 -10.70 -7.47
C ARG A 79 -2.04 -11.73 -7.11
N GLY A 80 -0.77 -11.31 -7.03
CA GLY A 80 0.32 -12.16 -6.58
C GLY A 80 0.18 -12.54 -5.11
N LEU A 81 -0.10 -11.59 -4.23
CA LEU A 81 -0.35 -11.86 -2.80
C LEU A 81 -1.59 -12.74 -2.57
N MET A 82 -2.67 -12.50 -3.32
CA MET A 82 -3.85 -13.36 -3.26
C MET A 82 -3.54 -14.79 -3.71
N ARG A 83 -2.72 -14.97 -4.75
CA ARG A 83 -2.28 -16.30 -5.17
C ARG A 83 -1.41 -16.99 -4.12
N GLU A 84 -0.47 -16.27 -3.50
CA GLU A 84 0.32 -16.79 -2.40
C GLU A 84 -0.55 -17.20 -1.19
N ALA A 85 -1.64 -16.47 -0.92
CA ALA A 85 -2.63 -16.86 0.10
C ALA A 85 -3.43 -18.09 -0.33
N GLU A 86 -3.87 -18.17 -1.59
CA GLU A 86 -4.59 -19.31 -2.16
C GLU A 86 -3.75 -20.60 -2.09
N GLU A 87 -2.46 -20.54 -2.45
CA GLU A 87 -1.53 -21.66 -2.38
C GLU A 87 -1.37 -22.21 -0.93
N ARG A 88 -1.63 -21.36 0.08
CA ARG A 88 -1.65 -21.73 1.52
C ARG A 88 -3.02 -22.12 2.06
N SER A 89 -4.03 -22.17 1.23
CA SER A 89 -5.44 -22.34 1.62
C SER A 89 -5.94 -21.26 2.60
N TRP A 90 -5.35 -20.06 2.56
CA TRP A 90 -5.74 -18.92 3.36
C TRP A 90 -6.81 -18.08 2.68
N ARG A 91 -7.52 -17.33 3.47
CA ARG A 91 -8.45 -16.29 3.01
C ARG A 91 -7.65 -15.04 2.65
N ALA A 92 -8.10 -14.31 1.65
CA ALA A 92 -7.54 -13.00 1.34
C ALA A 92 -8.63 -12.02 0.95
N VAL A 93 -8.42 -10.76 1.28
CA VAL A 93 -9.29 -9.65 0.88
C VAL A 93 -8.44 -8.44 0.53
N VAL A 94 -8.75 -7.78 -0.58
CA VAL A 94 -8.19 -6.45 -0.87
C VAL A 94 -9.19 -5.38 -0.49
N LEU A 95 -8.75 -4.42 0.31
CA LEU A 95 -9.45 -3.17 0.55
C LEU A 95 -9.14 -2.22 -0.61
N HIS A 96 -10.17 -1.86 -1.36
CA HIS A 96 -10.06 -0.79 -2.35
C HIS A 96 -10.16 0.57 -1.64
N PHE A 97 -9.13 1.38 -1.77
CA PHE A 97 -9.25 2.78 -1.37
C PHE A 97 -10.34 3.48 -2.17
N ARG A 98 -10.94 4.51 -1.60
CA ARG A 98 -12.08 5.25 -2.21
C ARG A 98 -11.80 5.61 -3.65
N SER A 99 -12.75 5.39 -4.54
CA SER A 99 -12.64 5.59 -5.99
C SER A 99 -11.63 4.67 -6.72
N CYS A 100 -11.19 3.55 -6.13
CA CYS A 100 -10.23 2.63 -6.75
C CYS A 100 -10.82 1.28 -7.18
N SER A 101 -12.09 1.00 -6.88
CA SER A 101 -12.76 -0.26 -7.21
C SER A 101 -13.38 -0.31 -8.63
N GLY A 102 -13.32 0.81 -9.35
CA GLY A 102 -13.95 1.00 -10.67
C GLY A 102 -15.05 2.06 -10.67
N GLU A 103 -15.67 2.31 -9.52
CA GLU A 103 -16.62 3.39 -9.28
C GLU A 103 -15.99 4.49 -8.43
N VAL A 104 -16.42 5.74 -8.63
CA VAL A 104 -16.03 6.85 -7.77
C VAL A 104 -16.90 6.85 -6.52
N ASN A 105 -16.30 7.18 -5.39
CA ASN A 105 -17.02 7.31 -4.12
C ASN A 105 -17.97 8.52 -4.11
N LEU A 106 -18.90 8.55 -3.17
CA LEU A 106 -20.04 9.49 -3.17
C LEU A 106 -19.68 10.86 -2.61
N THR A 107 -18.86 10.93 -1.56
CA THR A 107 -18.53 12.17 -0.85
C THR A 107 -17.33 12.89 -1.50
N PRO A 108 -17.06 14.18 -1.21
CA PRO A 108 -15.87 14.87 -1.67
C PRO A 108 -14.57 14.24 -1.18
N ARG A 109 -14.60 13.55 -0.04
CA ARG A 109 -13.44 12.87 0.54
C ARG A 109 -12.81 11.90 -0.47
N MET A 110 -11.49 11.95 -0.63
CA MET A 110 -10.70 11.02 -1.41
C MET A 110 -9.80 10.21 -0.48
N TYR A 111 -9.18 9.16 -1.00
CA TYR A 111 -8.10 8.52 -0.26
C TYR A 111 -6.81 9.32 -0.40
N HIS A 112 -5.94 9.21 0.60
CA HIS A 112 -4.61 9.79 0.58
C HIS A 112 -3.61 8.91 1.36
N SER A 113 -2.31 9.25 1.31
CA SER A 113 -1.27 8.40 1.88
C SER A 113 -1.33 8.24 3.41
N GLY A 114 -2.04 9.11 4.11
CA GLY A 114 -2.22 9.05 5.57
C GLY A 114 -3.61 8.59 6.01
N GLU A 115 -4.45 8.12 5.09
CA GLU A 115 -5.83 7.72 5.38
C GLU A 115 -5.89 6.40 6.14
N THR A 116 -6.10 6.48 7.45
CA THR A 116 -6.13 5.31 8.34
C THR A 116 -7.52 5.00 8.89
N GLU A 117 -8.52 5.89 8.71
CA GLU A 117 -9.86 5.72 9.28
C GLU A 117 -10.64 4.59 8.60
N ASP A 118 -10.63 4.55 7.26
CA ASP A 118 -11.28 3.46 6.52
C ASP A 118 -10.67 2.11 6.88
N LEU A 119 -9.34 2.05 7.01
CA LEU A 119 -8.65 0.83 7.42
C LEU A 119 -9.04 0.42 8.85
N ASP A 120 -9.05 1.35 9.80
CA ASP A 120 -9.44 1.07 11.19
C ASP A 120 -10.88 0.54 11.28
N TRP A 121 -11.79 1.19 10.57
CA TRP A 121 -13.18 0.78 10.52
C TRP A 121 -13.35 -0.63 9.93
N ILE A 122 -12.68 -0.93 8.82
CA ILE A 122 -12.71 -2.27 8.22
C ILE A 122 -12.13 -3.32 9.16
N MET A 123 -10.95 -3.06 9.75
CA MET A 123 -10.33 -4.01 10.67
C MET A 123 -11.23 -4.31 11.87
N ARG A 124 -11.84 -3.29 12.48
CA ARG A 124 -12.80 -3.49 13.58
C ARG A 124 -14.05 -4.24 13.15
N THR A 125 -14.59 -3.91 11.98
CA THR A 125 -15.78 -4.61 11.45
C THR A 125 -15.48 -6.09 11.21
N LEU A 126 -14.34 -6.43 10.62
CA LEU A 126 -13.94 -7.82 10.41
C LEU A 126 -13.76 -8.58 11.74
N THR A 127 -13.17 -7.94 12.73
CA THR A 127 -12.95 -8.58 14.05
C THR A 127 -14.23 -8.73 14.87
N VAL A 128 -15.20 -7.84 14.70
CA VAL A 128 -16.54 -7.99 15.30
C VAL A 128 -17.33 -9.11 14.62
N ARG A 129 -17.25 -9.22 13.29
CA ARG A 129 -17.91 -10.28 12.52
C ARG A 129 -17.38 -11.68 12.85
N GLU A 130 -16.09 -11.77 13.14
CA GLU A 130 -15.41 -13.04 13.42
C GLU A 130 -14.36 -12.85 14.55
N PRO A 131 -14.79 -12.97 15.83
CA PRO A 131 -13.92 -12.68 16.98
C PRO A 131 -12.66 -13.56 17.09
N THR A 132 -12.68 -14.77 16.54
CA THR A 132 -11.55 -15.71 16.54
C THR A 132 -10.64 -15.58 15.33
N LEU A 133 -10.92 -14.64 14.42
CA LEU A 133 -10.19 -14.45 13.18
C LEU A 133 -8.72 -14.09 13.45
N LYS A 134 -7.81 -14.78 12.79
CA LYS A 134 -6.39 -14.41 12.77
C LYS A 134 -6.09 -13.61 11.51
N ILE A 135 -5.66 -12.37 11.67
CA ILE A 135 -5.43 -11.43 10.56
C ILE A 135 -3.94 -11.16 10.39
N GLY A 136 -3.44 -11.37 9.18
CA GLY A 136 -2.22 -10.77 8.68
C GLY A 136 -2.54 -9.62 7.72
N ALA A 137 -1.79 -8.52 7.79
CA ALA A 137 -2.01 -7.39 6.88
C ALA A 137 -0.80 -7.15 5.98
N VAL A 138 -1.03 -6.90 4.69
CA VAL A 138 0.05 -6.56 3.74
C VAL A 138 -0.29 -5.27 3.01
N GLY A 139 0.60 -4.27 3.12
CA GLY A 139 0.47 -3.02 2.38
C GLY A 139 1.58 -2.84 1.35
N ILE A 140 1.24 -2.35 0.17
CA ILE A 140 2.19 -2.08 -0.91
C ILE A 140 2.23 -0.60 -1.20
N SER A 141 3.44 -0.01 -1.26
CA SER A 141 3.63 1.41 -1.60
C SER A 141 2.81 2.32 -0.66
N LEU A 142 1.90 3.13 -1.20
CA LEU A 142 0.94 3.94 -0.42
C LEU A 142 0.20 3.08 0.63
N GLY A 143 -0.29 1.89 0.25
CA GLY A 143 -0.96 0.99 1.18
C GLY A 143 -0.06 0.52 2.32
N GLY A 144 1.25 0.37 2.06
CA GLY A 144 2.26 0.10 3.10
C GLY A 144 2.41 1.28 4.06
N ASN A 145 2.39 2.52 3.54
CA ASN A 145 2.44 3.72 4.37
C ASN A 145 1.21 3.85 5.27
N VAL A 146 0.01 3.65 4.70
CA VAL A 146 -1.26 3.64 5.45
C VAL A 146 -1.24 2.59 6.56
N LEU A 147 -0.83 1.35 6.24
CA LEU A 147 -0.76 0.25 7.19
C LEU A 147 0.19 0.54 8.36
N LEU A 148 1.40 1.02 8.07
CA LEU A 148 2.40 1.31 9.11
C LEU A 148 2.00 2.50 9.98
N LYS A 149 1.42 3.55 9.38
CA LYS A 149 0.88 4.70 10.10
C LYS A 149 -0.24 4.25 11.03
N TRP A 150 -1.21 3.48 10.54
CA TRP A 150 -2.31 2.93 11.33
C TRP A 150 -1.80 2.08 12.51
N LEU A 151 -0.87 1.15 12.27
CA LEU A 151 -0.27 0.32 13.33
C LEU A 151 0.41 1.17 14.41
N GLY A 152 1.13 2.22 14.02
CA GLY A 152 1.81 3.10 14.95
C GLY A 152 0.87 4.06 15.67
N GLU A 153 -0.23 4.52 15.05
CA GLU A 153 -1.28 5.31 15.68
C GLU A 153 -2.02 4.50 16.74
N LYS A 154 -2.43 3.29 16.38
CA LYS A 154 -3.14 2.39 17.28
C LYS A 154 -2.25 1.76 18.35
N SER A 155 -0.99 1.51 18.03
CA SER A 155 -0.04 0.89 18.97
C SER A 155 -0.61 -0.41 19.58
N GLU A 156 -0.81 -0.47 20.88
CA GLU A 156 -1.43 -1.60 21.58
C GLU A 156 -2.94 -1.70 21.35
N GLY A 157 -3.61 -0.59 21.01
CA GLY A 157 -5.05 -0.53 20.71
C GLY A 157 -5.46 -1.08 19.34
N ALA A 158 -4.53 -1.57 18.51
CA ALA A 158 -4.87 -2.34 17.33
C ALA A 158 -5.56 -3.65 17.72
N PRO A 159 -6.64 -4.09 17.02
CA PRO A 159 -7.33 -5.33 17.35
C PRO A 159 -6.35 -6.49 17.54
N SER A 160 -6.55 -7.30 18.59
CA SER A 160 -5.66 -8.43 18.92
C SER A 160 -5.59 -9.48 17.83
N GLN A 161 -6.63 -9.59 17.03
CA GLN A 161 -6.72 -10.46 15.85
C GLN A 161 -5.71 -10.09 14.76
N VAL A 162 -5.26 -8.83 14.70
CA VAL A 162 -4.17 -8.40 13.80
C VAL A 162 -2.84 -8.81 14.43
N GLN A 163 -2.33 -9.96 14.03
CA GLN A 163 -1.18 -10.60 14.67
C GLN A 163 0.15 -10.21 14.04
N ALA A 164 0.17 -9.94 12.73
CA ALA A 164 1.38 -9.52 12.03
C ALA A 164 1.08 -8.67 10.80
N ALA A 165 2.08 -7.94 10.33
CA ALA A 165 1.98 -7.12 9.13
C ALA A 165 3.24 -7.20 8.26
N ALA A 166 3.07 -6.88 6.97
CA ALA A 166 4.19 -6.67 6.05
C ALA A 166 3.94 -5.42 5.19
N ALA A 167 4.99 -4.66 4.94
CA ALA A 167 4.94 -3.46 4.11
C ALA A 167 6.03 -3.52 3.03
N ILE A 168 5.62 -3.44 1.77
CA ILE A 168 6.48 -3.62 0.60
C ILE A 168 6.61 -2.29 -0.14
N SER A 169 7.83 -1.86 -0.45
CA SER A 169 8.15 -0.62 -1.20
C SER A 169 7.47 0.63 -0.62
N THR A 170 7.49 0.75 0.69
CA THR A 170 6.77 1.80 1.42
C THR A 170 7.48 3.14 1.37
N PRO A 171 6.79 4.25 1.03
CA PRO A 171 7.32 5.61 1.07
C PRO A 171 7.26 6.18 2.50
N PHE A 172 8.20 5.81 3.36
CA PHE A 172 8.22 6.24 4.78
C PHE A 172 8.31 7.75 5.00
N ASN A 173 8.79 8.49 3.99
CA ASN A 173 8.90 9.95 3.97
C ASN A 173 8.34 10.48 2.65
N LEU A 174 7.08 10.93 2.69
CA LEU A 174 6.35 11.36 1.50
C LEU A 174 6.98 12.57 0.82
N ALA A 175 7.51 13.53 1.61
CA ALA A 175 8.18 14.71 1.07
C ALA A 175 9.46 14.33 0.28
N ALA A 176 10.22 13.36 0.76
CA ALA A 176 11.41 12.86 0.05
C ALA A 176 11.01 12.13 -1.23
N CYS A 177 9.95 11.33 -1.20
CA CYS A 177 9.42 10.60 -2.37
C CYS A 177 8.86 11.57 -3.41
N ALA A 178 8.05 12.55 -3.02
CA ALA A 178 7.51 13.56 -3.93
C ALA A 178 8.63 14.32 -4.66
N ARG A 179 9.67 14.75 -3.94
CA ARG A 179 10.84 15.42 -4.55
C ARG A 179 11.54 14.57 -5.62
N VAL A 180 11.63 13.26 -5.44
CA VAL A 180 12.25 12.34 -6.40
C VAL A 180 11.31 12.09 -7.58
N LEU A 181 10.03 11.87 -7.31
CA LEU A 181 9.02 11.61 -8.34
C LEU A 181 8.76 12.84 -9.23
N ASP A 182 8.81 14.05 -8.67
CA ASP A 182 8.54 15.29 -9.40
C ASP A 182 9.71 15.79 -10.27
N ARG A 183 10.79 15.01 -10.41
CA ARG A 183 11.99 15.43 -11.14
C ARG A 183 12.36 14.48 -12.28
N GLY A 184 13.00 15.04 -13.29
CA GLY A 184 13.64 14.30 -14.39
C GLY A 184 12.73 13.26 -15.03
N LEU A 185 13.27 12.09 -15.30
CA LEU A 185 12.59 10.96 -15.93
C LEU A 185 11.40 10.47 -15.10
N ASN A 186 11.51 10.48 -13.77
CA ASN A 186 10.43 10.03 -12.89
C ASN A 186 9.16 10.88 -13.08
N ARG A 187 9.30 12.20 -13.27
CA ARG A 187 8.15 13.07 -13.50
C ARG A 187 7.40 12.71 -14.78
N SER A 188 8.10 12.48 -15.87
CA SER A 188 7.47 12.15 -17.15
C SER A 188 6.91 10.74 -17.21
N MET A 189 7.55 9.77 -16.56
CA MET A 189 7.11 8.37 -16.60
C MET A 189 6.05 8.06 -15.54
N TYR A 190 6.31 8.40 -14.28
CA TYR A 190 5.49 7.96 -13.15
C TYR A 190 4.52 9.04 -12.69
N THR A 191 5.02 10.24 -12.35
CA THR A 191 4.17 11.32 -11.85
C THR A 191 3.09 11.70 -12.87
N ALA A 192 3.46 11.86 -14.15
CA ALA A 192 2.49 12.16 -15.21
C ALA A 192 1.41 11.06 -15.34
N SER A 193 1.79 9.80 -15.21
CA SER A 193 0.85 8.66 -15.26
C SER A 193 -0.12 8.68 -14.07
N PHE A 194 0.37 8.85 -12.84
CA PHE A 194 -0.47 8.94 -11.65
C PHE A 194 -1.40 10.14 -11.69
N LEU A 195 -0.88 11.32 -12.04
CA LEU A 195 -1.69 12.53 -12.13
C LEU A 195 -2.78 12.43 -13.20
N ARG A 196 -2.55 11.71 -14.29
CA ARG A 196 -3.58 11.47 -15.31
C ARG A 196 -4.79 10.74 -14.73
N THR A 197 -4.58 9.69 -13.94
CA THR A 197 -5.67 8.91 -13.34
C THR A 197 -6.33 9.66 -12.17
N LEU A 198 -5.56 10.32 -11.32
CA LEU A 198 -6.08 11.17 -10.24
C LEU A 198 -6.97 12.29 -10.78
N LYS A 199 -6.52 13.01 -11.83
CA LYS A 199 -7.30 14.06 -12.49
C LYS A 199 -8.55 13.53 -13.20
N ALA A 200 -8.50 12.30 -13.72
CA ALA A 200 -9.70 11.68 -14.29
C ALA A 200 -10.78 11.45 -13.22
N LYS A 201 -10.40 11.10 -11.98
CA LYS A 201 -11.33 11.01 -10.84
C LYS A 201 -11.89 12.38 -10.46
N LEU A 202 -11.05 13.44 -10.45
CA LEU A 202 -11.53 14.81 -10.22
C LEU A 202 -12.59 15.22 -11.23
N ARG A 203 -12.35 14.95 -12.52
CA ARG A 203 -13.35 15.26 -13.57
C ARG A 203 -14.66 14.52 -13.37
N LYS A 204 -14.62 13.23 -13.00
CA LYS A 204 -15.83 12.44 -12.72
C LYS A 204 -16.66 12.99 -11.55
N LYS A 205 -16.01 13.64 -10.60
CA LYS A 205 -16.62 14.21 -9.39
C LYS A 205 -16.68 15.76 -9.43
N GLN A 206 -16.53 16.36 -10.60
CA GLN A 206 -16.43 17.80 -10.78
C GLN A 206 -17.47 18.58 -9.98
N ARG A 207 -18.74 18.21 -10.06
CA ARG A 207 -19.84 18.90 -9.38
C ARG A 207 -19.68 18.97 -7.85
N LEU A 208 -18.99 18.00 -7.24
CA LEU A 208 -18.68 17.98 -5.80
C LEU A 208 -17.54 18.94 -5.46
N TYR A 209 -16.66 19.24 -6.42
CA TYR A 209 -15.43 19.98 -6.17
C TYR A 209 -15.47 21.44 -6.61
N ASP A 210 -16.45 21.84 -7.44
CA ASP A 210 -16.53 23.20 -8.02
C ASP A 210 -16.50 24.34 -6.97
N ARG A 211 -16.99 24.08 -5.75
CA ARG A 211 -16.98 25.04 -4.64
C ARG A 211 -15.90 24.80 -3.59
N LEU A 212 -15.16 23.70 -3.72
CA LEU A 212 -14.18 23.26 -2.71
C LEU A 212 -12.74 23.46 -3.17
N LEU A 213 -12.50 23.46 -4.48
CA LEU A 213 -11.17 23.48 -5.09
C LEU A 213 -11.10 24.48 -6.24
N ASP A 214 -9.91 25.05 -6.48
CA ASP A 214 -9.57 25.60 -7.80
C ASP A 214 -9.36 24.46 -8.80
N LEU A 215 -10.48 23.91 -9.29
CA LEU A 215 -10.45 22.75 -10.18
C LEU A 215 -9.67 22.98 -11.48
N PRO A 216 -9.77 24.16 -12.16
CA PRO A 216 -8.93 24.47 -13.30
C PRO A 216 -7.43 24.41 -13.01
N ALA A 217 -6.97 24.95 -11.87
CA ALA A 217 -5.57 24.87 -11.46
C ALA A 217 -5.18 23.43 -11.11
N ALA A 218 -6.01 22.69 -10.36
CA ALA A 218 -5.79 21.31 -10.01
C ALA A 218 -5.63 20.40 -11.24
N LEU A 219 -6.44 20.62 -12.29
CA LEU A 219 -6.35 19.86 -13.54
C LEU A 219 -5.10 20.21 -14.36
N ARG A 220 -4.47 21.37 -14.14
CA ARG A 220 -3.20 21.76 -14.78
C ARG A 220 -1.96 21.28 -14.02
N ALA A 221 -2.09 20.84 -12.76
CA ALA A 221 -0.97 20.38 -11.94
C ALA A 221 -0.08 19.37 -12.68
N ARG A 222 1.25 19.51 -12.59
CA ARG A 222 2.24 18.67 -13.27
C ARG A 222 3.16 17.91 -12.33
N THR A 223 3.02 18.16 -11.02
CA THR A 223 3.82 17.57 -9.96
C THR A 223 2.90 17.12 -8.83
N PHE A 224 3.38 16.21 -7.99
CA PHE A 224 2.67 15.85 -6.75
C PHE A 224 2.57 17.05 -5.80
N ALA A 225 3.63 17.87 -5.73
CA ALA A 225 3.59 19.09 -4.91
C ALA A 225 2.44 20.01 -5.29
N GLU A 226 2.25 20.27 -6.59
CA GLU A 226 1.13 21.09 -7.07
C GLU A 226 -0.23 20.42 -6.81
N TYR A 227 -0.35 19.12 -7.10
CA TYR A 227 -1.59 18.38 -6.92
C TYR A 227 -1.99 18.29 -5.44
N ASP A 228 -1.04 17.95 -4.58
CA ASP A 228 -1.32 17.81 -3.14
C ASP A 228 -1.68 19.14 -2.49
N ARG A 229 -1.04 20.25 -2.90
CA ARG A 229 -1.39 21.59 -2.45
C ARG A 229 -2.78 22.01 -2.90
N LEU A 230 -3.17 21.71 -4.14
CA LEU A 230 -4.42 22.19 -4.75
C LEU A 230 -5.61 21.25 -4.50
N VAL A 231 -5.35 19.99 -4.16
CA VAL A 231 -6.40 18.95 -4.03
C VAL A 231 -6.32 18.25 -2.67
N THR A 232 -5.23 17.51 -2.41
CA THR A 232 -5.16 16.64 -1.24
C THR A 232 -5.23 17.45 0.06
N ALA A 233 -4.47 18.53 0.17
CA ALA A 233 -4.44 19.35 1.38
C ALA A 233 -5.81 19.98 1.69
N PRO A 234 -6.46 20.74 0.78
CA PRO A 234 -7.74 21.38 1.09
C PRO A 234 -8.88 20.38 1.32
N LEU A 235 -8.91 19.24 0.62
CA LEU A 235 -9.97 18.24 0.82
C LEU A 235 -9.89 17.52 2.17
N HIS A 236 -8.72 17.49 2.80
CA HIS A 236 -8.47 16.71 4.02
C HIS A 236 -8.01 17.58 5.22
N GLY A 237 -8.15 18.91 5.11
CA GLY A 237 -7.87 19.84 6.21
C GLY A 237 -6.39 19.94 6.58
N PHE A 238 -5.49 19.76 5.62
CA PHE A 238 -4.08 20.09 5.77
C PHE A 238 -3.83 21.52 5.33
N ALA A 239 -2.85 22.18 5.97
CA ALA A 239 -2.51 23.57 5.63
C ALA A 239 -1.93 23.70 4.21
N ASP A 240 -1.07 22.77 3.83
CA ASP A 240 -0.45 22.67 2.50
C ASP A 240 0.06 21.24 2.24
N GLU A 241 0.76 21.04 1.11
CA GLU A 241 1.36 19.75 0.76
C GLU A 241 2.41 19.29 1.75
N ARG A 242 3.12 20.22 2.43
CA ARG A 242 4.18 19.88 3.39
C ARG A 242 3.59 19.40 4.71
N ASP A 243 2.53 20.05 5.19
CA ASP A 243 1.75 19.59 6.34
C ASP A 243 1.16 18.21 6.08
N TYR A 244 0.55 18.03 4.89
CA TYR A 244 0.06 16.73 4.46
C TYR A 244 1.15 15.66 4.51
N TRP A 245 2.28 15.86 3.84
CA TRP A 245 3.35 14.86 3.80
C TRP A 245 3.94 14.58 5.17
N THR A 246 4.10 15.61 6.01
CA THR A 246 4.64 15.45 7.37
C THR A 246 3.73 14.59 8.24
N ARG A 247 2.44 14.91 8.28
CA ARG A 247 1.45 14.21 9.12
C ARG A 247 1.06 12.83 8.57
N SER A 248 1.24 12.61 7.29
CA SER A 248 0.86 11.37 6.60
C SER A 248 2.00 10.37 6.40
N SER A 249 3.25 10.77 6.59
CA SER A 249 4.41 9.88 6.51
C SER A 249 4.45 8.86 7.64
N SER A 250 4.65 7.58 7.31
CA SER A 250 4.69 6.50 8.32
C SER A 250 5.98 6.44 9.14
N GLY A 251 7.06 7.06 8.68
CA GLY A 251 8.37 7.02 9.36
C GLY A 251 8.32 7.34 10.86
N PRO A 252 7.69 8.46 11.29
CA PRO A 252 7.58 8.82 12.70
C PRO A 252 6.78 7.83 13.56
N PHE A 253 5.90 7.05 12.96
CA PHE A 253 5.03 6.11 13.68
C PHE A 253 5.67 4.75 13.94
N LEU A 254 6.77 4.41 13.28
CA LEU A 254 7.42 3.09 13.35
C LEU A 254 7.82 2.70 14.78
N ALA A 255 8.29 3.64 15.59
CA ALA A 255 8.69 3.38 16.98
C ALA A 255 7.52 2.96 17.89
N ARG A 256 6.28 3.25 17.48
CA ARG A 256 5.06 2.96 18.24
C ARG A 256 4.39 1.66 17.83
N ILE A 257 4.84 1.00 16.76
CA ILE A 257 4.30 -0.28 16.30
C ILE A 257 4.53 -1.36 17.36
N ARG A 258 3.48 -2.11 17.67
CA ARG A 258 3.44 -3.17 18.70
C ARG A 258 3.01 -4.54 18.14
N ARG A 259 3.03 -4.68 16.81
CA ARG A 259 2.79 -5.96 16.12
C ARG A 259 4.03 -6.35 15.32
N PRO A 260 4.40 -7.63 15.25
CA PRO A 260 5.45 -8.11 14.35
C PRO A 260 5.23 -7.57 12.94
N THR A 261 6.20 -6.83 12.41
CA THR A 261 6.05 -6.13 11.14
C THR A 261 7.29 -6.27 10.28
N LEU A 262 7.11 -6.79 9.06
CA LEU A 262 8.16 -6.94 8.06
C LEU A 262 8.16 -5.72 7.13
N LEU A 263 9.33 -5.11 6.94
CA LEU A 263 9.54 -4.06 5.94
C LEU A 263 10.40 -4.63 4.82
N ILE A 264 9.93 -4.55 3.57
CA ILE A 264 10.68 -4.95 2.38
C ILE A 264 10.80 -3.75 1.43
N ASN A 265 12.01 -3.23 1.23
CA ASN A 265 12.28 -2.14 0.30
C ASN A 265 13.57 -2.38 -0.46
N ALA A 266 13.62 -1.95 -1.73
CA ALA A 266 14.83 -1.94 -2.52
C ALA A 266 15.60 -0.61 -2.33
N ILE A 267 16.92 -0.69 -2.26
CA ILE A 267 17.80 0.50 -2.19
C ILE A 267 17.75 1.27 -3.50
N ASN A 268 17.57 0.55 -4.62
CA ASN A 268 17.45 1.12 -5.96
C ASN A 268 16.03 1.53 -6.35
N ASP A 269 15.09 1.63 -5.39
CA ASP A 269 13.70 2.05 -5.68
C ASP A 269 13.69 3.46 -6.32
N PRO A 270 13.18 3.63 -7.56
CA PRO A 270 13.19 4.92 -8.23
C PRO A 270 12.19 5.94 -7.65
N PHE A 271 11.31 5.52 -6.74
CA PHE A 271 10.32 6.40 -6.11
C PHE A 271 10.81 6.99 -4.79
N MET A 272 11.85 6.43 -4.21
CA MET A 272 12.30 6.80 -2.88
C MET A 272 13.84 6.84 -2.79
N PRO A 273 14.42 7.92 -2.24
CA PRO A 273 15.87 7.93 -2.02
C PRO A 273 16.25 6.92 -0.93
N ALA A 274 17.35 6.20 -1.13
CA ALA A 274 17.87 5.20 -0.18
C ALA A 274 18.08 5.77 1.25
N ALA A 275 18.40 7.07 1.35
CA ALA A 275 18.54 7.78 2.62
C ALA A 275 17.22 7.91 3.40
N ALA A 276 16.06 7.76 2.75
CA ALA A 276 14.76 7.79 3.40
C ALA A 276 14.36 6.44 4.02
N LEU A 277 15.15 5.38 3.84
CA LEU A 277 14.91 4.09 4.49
C LEU A 277 15.10 4.21 6.00
N PRO A 278 14.15 3.77 6.82
CA PRO A 278 14.12 3.99 8.27
C PRO A 278 15.03 3.01 9.04
N ARG A 279 16.32 2.91 8.67
CA ARG A 279 17.27 1.93 9.22
C ARG A 279 17.38 2.04 10.73
N ALA A 280 17.53 3.27 11.26
CA ALA A 280 17.66 3.51 12.70
C ALA A 280 16.39 3.15 13.48
N ALA A 281 15.20 3.48 12.95
CA ALA A 281 13.95 3.11 13.60
C ALA A 281 13.74 1.59 13.59
N ALA A 282 14.06 0.93 12.49
CA ALA A 282 13.95 -0.52 12.34
C ALA A 282 14.92 -1.28 13.27
N SER A 283 16.15 -0.80 13.43
CA SER A 283 17.14 -1.45 14.31
C SER A 283 16.77 -1.36 15.80
N LYS A 284 16.13 -0.26 16.22
CA LYS A 284 15.73 0.00 17.62
C LYS A 284 14.44 -0.72 18.02
N SER A 285 13.61 -1.14 17.10
CA SER A 285 12.32 -1.79 17.40
C SER A 285 12.45 -3.31 17.44
N ARG A 286 11.91 -3.94 18.50
CA ARG A 286 11.81 -5.41 18.58
C ARG A 286 10.74 -5.97 17.63
N PHE A 287 9.78 -5.15 17.23
CA PHE A 287 8.65 -5.54 16.39
C PHE A 287 8.93 -5.42 14.90
N ILE A 288 9.93 -4.62 14.51
CA ILE A 288 10.22 -4.38 13.10
C ILE A 288 11.36 -5.26 12.61
N HIS A 289 11.09 -5.97 11.52
CA HIS A 289 12.03 -6.79 10.76
C HIS A 289 12.23 -6.14 9.40
N ALA A 290 13.44 -5.63 9.12
CA ALA A 290 13.70 -4.87 7.89
C ALA A 290 14.57 -5.66 6.92
N HIS A 291 14.07 -5.85 5.70
CA HIS A 291 14.77 -6.42 4.56
C HIS A 291 14.99 -5.32 3.51
N PHE A 292 16.07 -4.56 3.65
CA PHE A 292 16.47 -3.54 2.69
C PHE A 292 17.49 -4.13 1.73
N VAL A 293 17.01 -4.61 0.60
CA VAL A 293 17.80 -5.31 -0.42
C VAL A 293 18.36 -4.34 -1.48
N ARG A 294 19.45 -4.73 -2.17
CA ARG A 294 20.13 -3.83 -3.13
C ARG A 294 19.23 -3.46 -4.31
N GLU A 295 18.56 -4.45 -4.86
CA GLU A 295 17.75 -4.36 -6.08
C GLU A 295 16.30 -4.78 -5.80
N GLY A 296 15.38 -4.46 -6.71
CA GLY A 296 13.96 -4.79 -6.60
C GLY A 296 13.06 -3.73 -7.23
N GLY A 297 13.58 -2.52 -7.47
CA GLY A 297 12.79 -1.40 -7.97
C GLY A 297 11.62 -1.08 -7.03
N HIS A 298 10.55 -0.51 -7.58
CA HIS A 298 9.33 -0.24 -6.83
C HIS A 298 8.32 -1.38 -7.04
N ALA A 299 8.10 -2.21 -6.01
CA ALA A 299 7.20 -3.37 -6.02
C ALA A 299 7.48 -4.42 -7.12
N GLY A 300 8.72 -4.51 -7.59
CA GLY A 300 9.14 -5.50 -8.59
C GLY A 300 9.49 -6.83 -7.96
N PHE A 301 10.68 -6.95 -7.40
CA PHE A 301 11.19 -8.11 -6.66
C PHE A 301 10.94 -9.46 -7.35
N LEU A 302 11.05 -9.53 -8.68
CA LEU A 302 10.80 -10.77 -9.40
C LEU A 302 11.84 -11.83 -9.10
N GLU A 303 11.42 -13.07 -9.03
CA GLU A 303 12.30 -14.23 -8.86
C GLU A 303 12.08 -15.30 -9.94
N GLY A 304 13.07 -16.17 -10.08
CA GLY A 304 13.08 -17.23 -11.08
C GLY A 304 13.20 -16.73 -12.52
N ALA A 305 13.60 -17.60 -13.43
CA ALA A 305 13.88 -17.26 -14.83
C ALA A 305 12.64 -16.70 -15.57
N SER A 306 11.45 -17.12 -15.18
CA SER A 306 10.18 -16.69 -15.84
C SER A 306 9.69 -15.31 -15.42
N GLY A 307 10.18 -14.73 -14.31
CA GLY A 307 9.68 -13.47 -13.75
C GLY A 307 8.18 -13.48 -13.40
N ARG A 308 7.61 -14.65 -13.13
CA ARG A 308 6.18 -14.79 -12.80
C ARG A 308 5.88 -14.68 -11.33
N ARG A 309 6.84 -15.00 -10.45
CA ARG A 309 6.73 -14.88 -8.98
C ARG A 309 7.43 -13.63 -8.49
N SER A 310 7.04 -13.17 -7.32
CA SER A 310 7.72 -12.09 -6.61
C SER A 310 8.23 -12.62 -5.28
N TRP A 311 9.51 -12.51 -5.08
CA TRP A 311 10.20 -12.82 -3.83
C TRP A 311 9.58 -12.06 -2.64
N ALA A 312 9.24 -10.77 -2.82
CA ALA A 312 8.67 -9.95 -1.75
C ALA A 312 7.29 -10.44 -1.31
N GLU A 313 6.45 -10.92 -2.24
CA GLU A 313 5.14 -11.48 -1.94
C GLU A 313 5.27 -12.77 -1.13
N GLY A 314 6.09 -13.72 -1.61
CA GLY A 314 6.36 -14.97 -0.90
C GLY A 314 6.97 -14.73 0.50
N ARG A 315 7.91 -13.77 0.62
CA ARG A 315 8.52 -13.39 1.90
C ARG A 315 7.53 -12.77 2.87
N ALA A 316 6.62 -11.92 2.38
CA ALA A 316 5.57 -11.33 3.20
C ALA A 316 4.65 -12.41 3.77
N LEU A 317 4.14 -13.33 2.94
CA LEU A 317 3.26 -14.40 3.39
C LEU A 317 3.98 -15.39 4.32
N ALA A 318 5.22 -15.78 4.04
CA ALA A 318 6.02 -16.63 4.93
C ALA A 318 6.33 -15.97 6.28
N PHE A 319 6.44 -14.64 6.33
CA PHE A 319 6.54 -13.90 7.58
C PHE A 319 5.22 -13.95 8.36
N LEU A 320 4.10 -13.69 7.71
CA LEU A 320 2.78 -13.76 8.34
C LEU A 320 2.49 -15.15 8.88
N GLU A 321 2.84 -16.20 8.14
CA GLU A 321 2.63 -17.61 8.49
C GLU A 321 3.20 -17.95 9.87
N ARG A 322 4.42 -17.53 10.16
CA ARG A 322 5.09 -17.76 11.45
C ARG A 322 4.38 -17.12 12.64
N HIS A 323 3.55 -16.11 12.41
CA HIS A 323 2.84 -15.38 13.46
C HIS A 323 1.35 -15.71 13.54
N LEU A 324 0.79 -16.29 12.47
CA LEU A 324 -0.62 -16.67 12.42
C LEU A 324 -0.84 -18.14 12.80
N LEU A 325 0.16 -19.00 12.57
CA LEU A 325 0.06 -20.46 12.79
C LEU A 325 0.96 -20.94 13.93
N GLY A 326 1.87 -20.08 14.41
CA GLY A 326 2.81 -20.38 15.50
C GLY A 326 2.26 -20.18 16.91
#